data_8ce6bf1b0f0ea01abf1b6fe919429d99
#
_entry.id   8ce6bf1b0f0ea01abf1b6fe919429d99
#
_cell.length_a   1.000
_cell.length_b   1.000
_cell.length_c   1.000
_cell.angle_alpha   90.00
_cell.angle_beta   90.00
_cell.angle_gamma   90.00
#
_symmetry.space_group_name_H-M   'P 1'
#
loop_
_entity.id
_entity.type
_entity.pdbx_description
1 polymer ?
#
loop_
_entity_poly.entity_id
_entity_poly.type
_entity_poly.pdbx_seq_one_letter_code
_entity_poly.pdbx_strand_id
1 'polypeptide(L)'
;KRMTGQSVSRWKRVVVFWLFVLVAAYAAYVYPVVSISRWLGYSQWMPWPVTIGLWALVILGLWCSFRGHLRMIKPLWVHWMGIGFVFFSVCVVYELLCLLLPIDGHRGVLGVISIGALLSLLSLFNGQRIVVKSNNCASPKLTRPFRLVQLSDVHIGSRSGRYLTRVVDRVNALGPDAVVITGDLVDTETVGEAELAALKKVGAPTFLSIGNHERYVGLDALQPLVESLGVTVLRQASQVIGEIQLIGIDDAESADQVAVQLPLIERCGGKYNVLLYHRPLGWLDAFAGGIDLMLSGHTHNGQISPFNWLVRAQFSRIHGLYPASSGAGQHYVSPGTGTWGPVMRLGSHNEITVFDLGPTGDG
;
A
#
# COMPACT_ATOMS: atom_id res chain seq x y z
N LYS A 1 10.92 6.74 -42.02
CA LYS A 1 11.51 6.21 -40.74
C LYS A 1 10.40 5.40 -40.06
N ARG A 2 10.51 4.07 -40.08
CA ARG A 2 9.59 3.17 -39.33
C ARG A 2 9.85 3.40 -37.83
N MET A 3 8.86 3.93 -37.11
CA MET A 3 8.90 3.94 -35.66
C MET A 3 8.93 2.49 -35.18
N THR A 4 9.94 2.13 -34.42
CA THR A 4 10.14 0.78 -33.92
C THR A 4 8.99 0.41 -32.97
N GLY A 5 8.54 -0.84 -32.97
CA GLY A 5 7.37 -1.31 -32.20
C GLY A 5 7.41 -1.00 -30.70
N GLN A 6 8.59 -0.77 -30.12
CA GLN A 6 8.78 -0.34 -28.73
C GLN A 6 8.29 1.09 -28.44
N SER A 7 8.43 2.02 -29.40
CA SER A 7 7.99 3.40 -29.23
C SER A 7 6.45 3.50 -29.22
N VAL A 8 5.77 2.72 -30.05
CA VAL A 8 4.30 2.66 -30.11
C VAL A 8 3.72 2.05 -28.82
N SER A 9 4.38 1.06 -28.23
CA SER A 9 3.98 0.46 -26.96
C SER A 9 4.10 1.46 -25.79
N ARG A 10 5.17 2.26 -25.74
CA ARG A 10 5.37 3.29 -24.71
C ARG A 10 4.31 4.39 -24.78
N TRP A 11 4.01 4.87 -25.99
CA TRP A 11 2.98 5.91 -26.20
C TRP A 11 1.58 5.44 -25.78
N LYS A 12 1.20 4.22 -26.13
CA LYS A 12 -0.07 3.64 -25.71
C LYS A 12 -0.20 3.60 -24.17
N ARG A 13 0.85 3.17 -23.46
CA ARG A 13 0.86 3.14 -21.98
C ARG A 13 0.69 4.53 -21.38
N VAL A 14 1.38 5.53 -21.93
CA VAL A 14 1.26 6.94 -21.47
C VAL A 14 -0.17 7.46 -21.70
N VAL A 15 -0.75 7.24 -22.87
CA VAL A 15 -2.12 7.68 -23.18
C VAL A 15 -3.13 7.01 -22.26
N VAL A 16 -3.05 5.68 -22.07
CA VAL A 16 -3.94 4.93 -21.19
C VAL A 16 -3.82 5.43 -19.75
N PHE A 17 -2.61 5.68 -19.27
CA PHE A 17 -2.37 6.24 -17.94
C PHE A 17 -3.04 7.60 -17.76
N TRP A 18 -2.87 8.53 -18.70
CA TRP A 18 -3.50 9.85 -18.60
C TRP A 18 -5.00 9.81 -18.73
N LEU A 19 -5.55 8.95 -19.58
CA LEU A 19 -7.00 8.70 -19.66
C LEU A 19 -7.54 8.20 -18.32
N PHE A 20 -6.85 7.25 -17.69
CA PHE A 20 -7.21 6.76 -16.36
C PHE A 20 -7.19 7.89 -15.32
N VAL A 21 -6.14 8.71 -15.28
CA VAL A 21 -6.02 9.86 -14.37
C VAL A 21 -7.16 10.85 -14.57
N LEU A 22 -7.51 11.18 -15.82
CA LEU A 22 -8.59 12.11 -16.13
C LEU A 22 -9.94 11.56 -15.69
N VAL A 23 -10.24 10.30 -15.96
CA VAL A 23 -11.50 9.64 -15.54
C VAL A 23 -11.57 9.55 -14.01
N ALA A 24 -10.50 9.13 -13.35
CA ALA A 24 -10.43 9.03 -11.90
C ALA A 24 -10.60 10.40 -11.22
N ALA A 25 -9.97 11.44 -11.77
CA ALA A 25 -10.14 12.82 -11.28
C ALA A 25 -11.59 13.29 -11.45
N TYR A 26 -12.24 13.04 -12.59
CA TYR A 26 -13.66 13.35 -12.77
C TYR A 26 -14.51 12.60 -11.75
N ALA A 27 -14.34 11.29 -11.64
CA ALA A 27 -15.12 10.43 -10.75
C ALA A 27 -15.00 10.85 -9.28
N ALA A 28 -13.76 11.16 -8.81
CA ALA A 28 -13.55 11.48 -7.41
C ALA A 28 -13.82 12.93 -7.02
N TYR A 29 -13.65 13.88 -7.93
CA TYR A 29 -13.75 15.30 -7.57
C TYR A 29 -14.98 16.02 -8.12
N VAL A 30 -15.49 15.61 -9.26
CA VAL A 30 -16.52 16.34 -10.00
C VAL A 30 -17.87 15.64 -9.96
N TYR A 31 -17.89 14.35 -10.29
CA TYR A 31 -19.12 13.57 -10.42
C TYR A 31 -20.03 13.62 -9.17
N PRO A 32 -19.52 13.43 -7.92
CA PRO A 32 -20.37 13.48 -6.73
C PRO A 32 -21.02 14.86 -6.55
N VAL A 33 -20.26 15.93 -6.79
CA VAL A 33 -20.76 17.31 -6.66
C VAL A 33 -21.87 17.58 -7.67
N VAL A 34 -21.66 17.20 -8.93
CA VAL A 34 -22.65 17.39 -10.00
C VAL A 34 -23.92 16.56 -9.75
N SER A 35 -23.76 15.28 -9.37
CA SER A 35 -24.89 14.38 -9.13
C SER A 35 -25.72 14.83 -7.94
N ILE A 36 -25.10 15.16 -6.82
CA ILE A 36 -25.78 15.66 -5.62
C ILE A 36 -26.49 16.99 -5.92
N SER A 37 -25.84 17.94 -6.60
CA SER A 37 -26.44 19.23 -7.00
C SER A 37 -27.68 19.01 -7.87
N ARG A 38 -27.61 18.08 -8.84
CA ARG A 38 -28.75 17.72 -9.70
C ARG A 38 -29.91 17.17 -8.91
N TRP A 39 -29.67 16.25 -7.99
CA TRP A 39 -30.73 15.63 -7.17
C TRP A 39 -31.34 16.58 -6.14
N LEU A 40 -30.60 17.61 -5.70
CA LEU A 40 -31.10 18.69 -4.86
C LEU A 40 -31.92 19.75 -5.66
N GLY A 41 -32.02 19.60 -6.97
CA GLY A 41 -32.73 20.55 -7.83
C GLY A 41 -31.90 21.76 -8.27
N TYR A 42 -30.62 21.78 -8.02
CA TYR A 42 -29.68 22.86 -8.37
C TYR A 42 -28.98 22.62 -9.72
N SER A 43 -29.56 21.84 -10.63
CA SER A 43 -28.96 21.52 -11.94
C SER A 43 -28.61 22.76 -12.78
N GLN A 44 -29.38 23.87 -12.65
CA GLN A 44 -29.11 25.15 -13.32
C GLN A 44 -27.77 25.78 -12.90
N TRP A 45 -27.24 25.46 -11.71
CA TRP A 45 -25.96 25.98 -11.21
C TRP A 45 -24.76 25.16 -11.69
N MET A 46 -24.99 23.97 -12.26
CA MET A 46 -23.99 23.07 -12.75
C MET A 46 -24.16 22.74 -14.25
N PRO A 47 -24.27 23.75 -15.12
CA PRO A 47 -24.30 23.52 -16.57
C PRO A 47 -22.95 22.93 -17.02
N TRP A 48 -22.93 22.29 -18.18
CA TRP A 48 -21.73 21.60 -18.69
C TRP A 48 -20.45 22.48 -18.76
N PRO A 49 -20.49 23.80 -19.05
CA PRO A 49 -19.28 24.61 -19.02
C PRO A 49 -18.71 24.77 -17.61
N VAL A 50 -19.57 24.93 -16.59
CA VAL A 50 -19.14 24.99 -15.17
C VAL A 50 -18.54 23.66 -14.73
N THR A 51 -19.14 22.55 -15.12
CA THR A 51 -18.62 21.20 -14.84
C THR A 51 -17.25 20.98 -15.46
N ILE A 52 -17.05 21.37 -16.72
CA ILE A 52 -15.74 21.30 -17.38
C ILE A 52 -14.74 22.23 -16.71
N GLY A 53 -15.16 23.46 -16.37
CA GLY A 53 -14.31 24.42 -15.67
C GLY A 53 -13.84 23.90 -14.31
N LEU A 54 -14.73 23.29 -13.53
CA LEU A 54 -14.40 22.64 -12.27
C LEU A 54 -13.41 21.49 -12.47
N TRP A 55 -13.63 20.66 -13.48
CA TRP A 55 -12.72 19.55 -13.80
C TRP A 55 -11.32 20.04 -14.21
N ALA A 56 -11.27 21.06 -15.08
CA ALA A 56 -10.00 21.68 -15.47
C ALA A 56 -9.26 22.29 -14.27
N LEU A 57 -9.98 22.93 -13.34
CA LEU A 57 -9.42 23.49 -12.10
C LEU A 57 -8.85 22.37 -11.22
N VAL A 58 -9.54 21.24 -11.08
CA VAL A 58 -9.05 20.07 -10.33
C VAL A 58 -7.77 19.54 -10.95
N ILE A 59 -7.73 19.34 -12.26
CA ILE A 59 -6.52 18.85 -12.96
C ILE A 59 -5.36 19.82 -12.78
N LEU A 60 -5.59 21.12 -12.93
CA LEU A 60 -4.58 22.16 -12.70
C LEU A 60 -4.09 22.16 -11.25
N GLY A 61 -5.01 22.07 -10.28
CA GLY A 61 -4.68 22.01 -8.85
C GLY A 61 -3.84 20.77 -8.50
N LEU A 62 -4.19 19.62 -9.02
CA LEU A 62 -3.40 18.39 -8.89
C LEU A 62 -2.02 18.57 -9.50
N TRP A 63 -1.94 19.04 -10.74
CA TRP A 63 -0.68 19.27 -11.43
C TRP A 63 0.25 20.22 -10.67
N CYS A 64 -0.27 21.36 -10.21
CA CYS A 64 0.50 22.31 -9.39
C CYS A 64 0.95 21.72 -8.05
N SER A 65 0.10 20.91 -7.40
CA SER A 65 0.41 20.28 -6.12
C SER A 65 1.52 19.24 -6.26
N PHE A 66 1.50 18.43 -7.31
CA PHE A 66 2.55 17.44 -7.58
C PHE A 66 3.87 18.07 -8.05
N ARG A 67 3.81 19.23 -8.71
CA ARG A 67 5.00 20.02 -9.08
C ARG A 67 5.60 20.82 -7.91
N GLY A 68 5.02 20.74 -6.73
CA GLY A 68 5.50 21.42 -5.52
C GLY A 68 5.08 22.89 -5.38
N HIS A 69 4.42 23.50 -6.38
CA HIS A 69 3.96 24.90 -6.33
C HIS A 69 2.90 25.14 -5.25
N LEU A 70 2.07 24.13 -4.97
CA LEU A 70 1.00 24.17 -3.97
C LEU A 70 1.21 23.11 -2.88
N ARG A 71 2.45 22.95 -2.40
CA ARG A 71 2.82 21.90 -1.44
C ARG A 71 1.99 21.94 -0.16
N MET A 72 1.67 23.14 0.34
CA MET A 72 0.88 23.30 1.57
C MET A 72 -0.55 22.81 1.46
N ILE A 73 -1.15 22.87 0.28
CA ILE A 73 -2.54 22.42 0.06
C ILE A 73 -2.61 21.02 -0.56
N LYS A 74 -1.46 20.38 -0.87
CA LYS A 74 -1.41 19.00 -1.35
C LYS A 74 -2.21 18.02 -0.47
N PRO A 75 -2.11 18.08 0.88
CA PRO A 75 -2.90 17.21 1.75
C PRO A 75 -4.41 17.40 1.55
N LEU A 76 -4.87 18.63 1.35
CA LEU A 76 -6.29 18.92 1.09
C LEU A 76 -6.78 18.23 -0.19
N TRP A 77 -6.05 18.36 -1.30
CA TRP A 77 -6.38 17.70 -2.56
C TRP A 77 -6.44 16.18 -2.43
N VAL A 78 -5.43 15.63 -1.75
CA VAL A 78 -5.31 14.18 -1.57
C VAL A 78 -6.45 13.62 -0.71
N HIS A 79 -6.82 14.31 0.40
CA HIS A 79 -7.95 13.88 1.23
C HIS A 79 -9.29 14.08 0.51
N TRP A 80 -9.43 15.17 -0.26
CA TRP A 80 -10.61 15.36 -1.11
C TRP A 80 -10.79 14.22 -2.10
N MET A 81 -9.70 13.75 -2.71
CA MET A 81 -9.75 12.57 -3.60
C MET A 81 -10.33 11.35 -2.88
N GLY A 82 -9.86 11.05 -1.68
CA GLY A 82 -10.36 9.91 -0.90
C GLY A 82 -11.83 10.06 -0.51
N ILE A 83 -12.22 11.23 0.00
CA ILE A 83 -13.63 11.53 0.35
C ILE A 83 -14.50 11.48 -0.90
N GLY A 84 -14.06 12.09 -1.98
CA GLY A 84 -14.78 12.10 -3.25
C GLY A 84 -14.96 10.70 -3.84
N PHE A 85 -13.96 9.82 -3.70
CA PHE A 85 -14.08 8.43 -4.11
C PHE A 85 -15.13 7.66 -3.28
N VAL A 86 -15.22 7.94 -1.97
CA VAL A 86 -16.30 7.39 -1.13
C VAL A 86 -17.66 7.90 -1.61
N PHE A 87 -17.81 9.20 -1.82
CA PHE A 87 -19.05 9.78 -2.34
C PHE A 87 -19.40 9.28 -3.73
N PHE A 88 -18.40 9.16 -4.64
CA PHE A 88 -18.60 8.53 -5.95
C PHE A 88 -19.22 7.15 -5.83
N SER A 89 -18.67 6.32 -4.96
CA SER A 89 -19.16 4.95 -4.76
C SER A 89 -20.59 4.94 -4.23
N VAL A 90 -20.92 5.81 -3.27
CA VAL A 90 -22.28 5.92 -2.71
C VAL A 90 -23.26 6.46 -3.77
N CYS A 91 -22.86 7.46 -4.58
CA CYS A 91 -23.66 7.97 -5.67
C CYS A 91 -23.99 6.90 -6.72
N VAL A 92 -22.99 6.12 -7.13
CA VAL A 92 -23.19 5.01 -8.09
C VAL A 92 -24.18 3.98 -7.53
N VAL A 93 -24.00 3.58 -6.26
CA VAL A 93 -24.94 2.64 -5.61
C VAL A 93 -26.36 3.22 -5.56
N TYR A 94 -26.49 4.51 -5.23
CA TYR A 94 -27.79 5.18 -5.22
C TYR A 94 -28.43 5.20 -6.62
N GLU A 95 -27.71 5.54 -7.68
CA GLU A 95 -28.23 5.51 -9.05
C GLU A 95 -28.70 4.11 -9.47
N LEU A 96 -27.91 3.08 -9.13
CA LEU A 96 -28.31 1.68 -9.40
C LEU A 96 -29.57 1.29 -8.63
N LEU A 97 -29.72 1.72 -7.38
CA LEU A 97 -30.95 1.49 -6.60
C LEU A 97 -32.15 2.19 -7.19
N CYS A 98 -32.01 3.41 -7.69
CA CYS A 98 -33.08 4.15 -8.36
C CYS A 98 -33.58 3.49 -9.66
N LEU A 99 -32.74 2.64 -10.30
CA LEU A 99 -33.20 1.83 -11.45
C LEU A 99 -34.15 0.70 -11.04
N LEU A 100 -34.05 0.24 -9.78
CA LEU A 100 -34.77 -0.93 -9.28
C LEU A 100 -35.92 -0.57 -8.34
N LEU A 101 -35.85 0.60 -7.69
CA LEU A 101 -36.77 1.00 -6.62
C LEU A 101 -37.28 2.42 -6.86
N PRO A 102 -38.57 2.71 -6.61
CA PRO A 102 -39.12 4.06 -6.67
C PRO A 102 -38.70 4.87 -5.43
N ILE A 103 -37.48 5.39 -5.44
CA ILE A 103 -36.93 6.15 -4.32
C ILE A 103 -37.30 7.64 -4.50
N ASP A 104 -37.85 8.24 -3.45
CA ASP A 104 -38.08 9.68 -3.39
C ASP A 104 -36.74 10.44 -3.54
N GLY A 105 -36.64 11.29 -4.57
CA GLY A 105 -35.37 11.91 -4.94
C GLY A 105 -34.76 12.77 -3.84
N HIS A 106 -35.59 13.51 -3.09
CA HIS A 106 -35.09 14.41 -2.04
C HIS A 106 -34.63 13.64 -0.79
N ARG A 107 -35.39 12.64 -0.37
CA ARG A 107 -35.01 11.77 0.76
C ARG A 107 -33.80 10.91 0.40
N GLY A 108 -33.74 10.42 -0.82
CA GLY A 108 -32.62 9.63 -1.32
C GLY A 108 -31.29 10.39 -1.29
N VAL A 109 -31.30 11.67 -1.71
CA VAL A 109 -30.07 12.48 -1.71
C VAL A 109 -29.58 12.80 -0.29
N LEU A 110 -30.49 13.02 0.67
CA LEU A 110 -30.11 13.16 2.08
C LEU A 110 -29.46 11.88 2.60
N GLY A 111 -29.97 10.71 2.18
CA GLY A 111 -29.33 9.41 2.47
C GLY A 111 -27.93 9.31 1.89
N VAL A 112 -27.73 9.70 0.62
CA VAL A 112 -26.40 9.73 -0.03
C VAL A 112 -25.41 10.62 0.74
N ILE A 113 -25.84 11.84 1.11
CA ILE A 113 -24.99 12.77 1.86
C ILE A 113 -24.64 12.20 3.23
N SER A 114 -25.62 11.67 3.97
CA SER A 114 -25.41 11.13 5.32
C SER A 114 -24.50 9.91 5.32
N ILE A 115 -24.74 8.96 4.41
CA ILE A 115 -23.92 7.75 4.28
C ILE A 115 -22.52 8.09 3.81
N GLY A 116 -22.37 8.95 2.79
CA GLY A 116 -21.08 9.39 2.29
C GLY A 116 -20.24 10.11 3.36
N ALA A 117 -20.86 10.98 4.14
CA ALA A 117 -20.21 11.66 5.26
C ALA A 117 -19.80 10.67 6.36
N LEU A 118 -20.70 9.77 6.76
CA LEU A 118 -20.39 8.75 7.79
C LEU A 118 -19.24 7.84 7.35
N LEU A 119 -19.28 7.30 6.13
CA LEU A 119 -18.23 6.43 5.60
C LEU A 119 -16.90 7.17 5.47
N SER A 120 -16.93 8.45 5.08
CA SER A 120 -15.73 9.29 5.02
C SER A 120 -15.12 9.50 6.41
N LEU A 121 -15.92 9.80 7.43
CA LEU A 121 -15.47 9.95 8.81
C LEU A 121 -14.91 8.65 9.36
N LEU A 122 -15.58 7.52 9.14
CA LEU A 122 -15.09 6.19 9.51
C LEU A 122 -13.78 5.86 8.81
N SER A 123 -13.65 6.23 7.54
CA SER A 123 -12.44 6.01 6.76
C SER A 123 -11.25 6.83 7.28
N LEU A 124 -11.47 8.10 7.62
CA LEU A 124 -10.47 8.96 8.25
C LEU A 124 -10.05 8.42 9.63
N PHE A 125 -11.01 8.00 10.45
CA PHE A 125 -10.74 7.41 11.75
C PHE A 125 -9.91 6.13 11.62
N ASN A 126 -10.30 5.20 10.75
CA ASN A 126 -9.58 3.96 10.50
C ASN A 126 -8.18 4.21 9.92
N GLY A 127 -8.02 5.27 9.11
CA GLY A 127 -6.72 5.69 8.60
C GLY A 127 -5.72 6.09 9.69
N GLN A 128 -6.19 6.42 10.91
CA GLN A 128 -5.34 6.74 12.06
C GLN A 128 -5.04 5.54 12.97
N ARG A 129 -5.85 4.49 12.87
CA ARG A 129 -5.70 3.30 13.73
C ARG A 129 -4.60 2.39 13.18
N ILE A 130 -3.84 1.81 14.09
CA ILE A 130 -2.88 0.75 13.80
C ILE A 130 -3.38 -0.49 14.53
N VAL A 131 -3.55 -1.58 13.81
CA VAL A 131 -3.93 -2.89 14.36
C VAL A 131 -2.67 -3.76 14.41
N VAL A 132 -2.53 -4.54 15.45
CA VAL A 132 -1.49 -5.57 15.53
C VAL A 132 -2.14 -6.91 15.21
N LYS A 133 -1.59 -7.63 14.24
CA LYS A 133 -2.05 -8.96 13.86
C LYS A 133 -0.93 -9.98 14.06
N SER A 134 -1.20 -11.01 14.84
CA SER A 134 -0.24 -12.10 15.08
C SER A 134 -0.59 -13.33 14.24
N ASN A 135 0.46 -13.98 13.74
CA ASN A 135 0.40 -15.26 13.02
C ASN A 135 1.42 -16.20 13.65
N ASN A 136 1.01 -17.43 13.90
CA ASN A 136 1.88 -18.48 14.42
C ASN A 136 2.37 -19.34 13.23
N CYS A 137 3.69 -19.51 13.13
CA CYS A 137 4.32 -20.29 12.08
C CYS A 137 5.24 -21.34 12.73
N ALA A 138 4.80 -22.57 12.75
CA ALA A 138 5.61 -23.70 13.25
C ALA A 138 6.44 -24.31 12.14
N SER A 139 7.69 -24.69 12.46
CA SER A 139 8.57 -25.38 11.52
C SER A 139 9.54 -26.32 12.25
N PRO A 140 9.82 -27.52 11.70
CA PRO A 140 10.83 -28.42 12.23
C PRO A 140 12.26 -27.88 12.08
N LYS A 141 12.47 -26.80 11.31
CA LYS A 141 13.77 -26.12 11.18
C LYS A 141 14.07 -25.19 12.36
N LEU A 142 13.11 -24.98 13.25
CA LEU A 142 13.22 -24.06 14.39
C LEU A 142 13.26 -24.86 15.68
N THR A 143 14.23 -24.55 16.55
CA THR A 143 14.38 -25.17 17.89
C THR A 143 14.00 -24.21 19.02
N ARG A 144 13.91 -22.90 18.71
CA ARG A 144 13.57 -21.83 19.67
C ARG A 144 12.53 -20.89 19.10
N PRO A 145 11.68 -20.27 19.96
CA PRO A 145 10.80 -19.20 19.54
C PRO A 145 11.60 -18.02 18.98
N PHE A 146 11.06 -17.39 17.93
CA PHE A 146 11.58 -16.20 17.31
C PHE A 146 10.44 -15.29 16.87
N ARG A 147 10.39 -14.05 17.36
CA ARG A 147 9.37 -13.07 17.00
C ARG A 147 9.85 -12.15 15.92
N LEU A 148 9.28 -12.28 14.73
CA LEU A 148 9.53 -11.40 13.59
C LEU A 148 8.38 -10.41 13.45
N VAL A 149 8.68 -9.11 13.37
CA VAL A 149 7.67 -8.08 13.12
C VAL A 149 7.85 -7.53 11.72
N GLN A 150 6.77 -7.56 10.92
CA GLN A 150 6.72 -6.96 9.59
C GLN A 150 6.04 -5.59 9.64
N LEU A 151 6.72 -4.60 9.08
CA LEU A 151 6.18 -3.34 8.60
C LEU A 151 6.19 -3.38 7.07
N SER A 152 5.25 -2.71 6.44
CA SER A 152 5.20 -2.56 4.99
C SER A 152 4.46 -1.29 4.64
N ASP A 153 4.79 -0.66 3.52
CA ASP A 153 3.99 0.45 2.99
C ASP A 153 3.71 1.52 4.07
N VAL A 154 4.76 1.97 4.74
CA VAL A 154 4.66 2.99 5.80
C VAL A 154 4.37 4.36 5.20
N HIS A 155 4.94 4.64 4.02
CA HIS A 155 4.72 5.81 3.19
C HIS A 155 4.96 7.13 3.92
N ILE A 156 6.16 7.32 4.49
CA ILE A 156 6.57 8.60 5.04
C ILE A 156 6.68 9.62 3.91
N GLY A 157 5.93 10.71 4.05
CA GLY A 157 5.62 11.67 2.99
C GLY A 157 4.11 11.83 2.82
N SER A 158 3.36 10.75 2.69
CA SER A 158 1.90 10.68 2.93
C SER A 158 1.61 10.63 4.44
N ARG A 159 2.43 9.88 5.17
CA ARG A 159 2.43 9.84 6.65
C ARG A 159 3.55 10.70 7.20
N SER A 160 3.39 11.17 8.43
CA SER A 160 4.39 12.03 9.10
C SER A 160 5.39 11.22 9.92
N GLY A 161 6.55 11.81 10.25
CA GLY A 161 7.50 11.23 11.20
C GLY A 161 6.91 10.97 12.58
N ARG A 162 5.91 11.75 13.03
CA ARG A 162 5.15 11.47 14.26
C ARG A 162 4.37 10.16 14.18
N TYR A 163 3.87 9.84 13.00
CA TYR A 163 3.23 8.55 12.78
C TYR A 163 4.23 7.41 12.89
N LEU A 164 5.42 7.55 12.28
CA LEU A 164 6.49 6.57 12.39
C LEU A 164 6.92 6.37 13.85
N THR A 165 7.01 7.44 14.66
CA THR A 165 7.28 7.32 16.10
C THR A 165 6.24 6.42 16.78
N ARG A 166 4.94 6.62 16.50
CA ARG A 166 3.88 5.76 17.07
C ARG A 166 3.98 4.30 16.60
N VAL A 167 4.42 4.07 15.36
CA VAL A 167 4.66 2.72 14.84
C VAL A 167 5.82 2.07 15.61
N VAL A 168 6.94 2.77 15.73
CA VAL A 168 8.15 2.28 16.42
C VAL A 168 7.87 2.00 17.90
N ASP A 169 7.14 2.88 18.60
CA ASP A 169 6.76 2.66 20.00
C ASP A 169 5.95 1.36 20.15
N ARG A 170 5.03 1.10 19.23
CA ARG A 170 4.23 -0.15 19.23
C ARG A 170 5.09 -1.38 18.90
N VAL A 171 6.00 -1.26 17.92
CA VAL A 171 6.93 -2.33 17.57
C VAL A 171 7.78 -2.71 18.78
N ASN A 172 8.36 -1.73 19.46
CA ASN A 172 9.18 -1.98 20.65
C ASN A 172 8.38 -2.63 21.79
N ALA A 173 7.12 -2.25 21.96
CA ALA A 173 6.23 -2.86 22.96
C ALA A 173 5.90 -4.35 22.65
N LEU A 174 6.08 -4.80 21.40
CA LEU A 174 5.89 -6.20 21.01
C LEU A 174 7.11 -7.08 21.34
N GLY A 175 8.27 -6.50 21.63
CA GLY A 175 9.50 -7.19 21.94
C GLY A 175 9.99 -8.11 20.79
N PRO A 176 10.19 -7.60 19.56
CA PRO A 176 10.63 -8.41 18.44
C PRO A 176 12.09 -8.84 18.58
N ASP A 177 12.43 -10.02 18.04
CA ASP A 177 13.81 -10.46 17.84
C ASP A 177 14.41 -9.83 16.58
N ALA A 178 13.56 -9.52 15.59
CA ALA A 178 13.92 -8.75 14.40
C ALA A 178 12.69 -8.00 13.82
N VAL A 179 12.97 -6.91 13.12
CA VAL A 179 11.97 -6.14 12.38
C VAL A 179 12.32 -6.16 10.89
N VAL A 180 11.34 -6.42 10.04
CA VAL A 180 11.50 -6.34 8.59
C VAL A 180 10.55 -5.31 7.99
N ILE A 181 11.03 -4.55 7.03
CA ILE A 181 10.26 -3.56 6.27
C ILE A 181 10.22 -4.05 4.82
N THR A 182 9.04 -4.44 4.36
CA THR A 182 8.87 -5.01 3.03
C THR A 182 8.51 -3.95 1.98
N GLY A 183 9.35 -2.92 1.89
CA GLY A 183 9.27 -1.84 0.91
C GLY A 183 8.28 -0.73 1.24
N ASP A 184 8.33 0.31 0.44
CA ASP A 184 7.50 1.50 0.47
C ASP A 184 7.49 2.20 1.84
N LEU A 185 8.70 2.39 2.40
CA LEU A 185 8.92 3.15 3.62
C LEU A 185 8.70 4.65 3.39
N VAL A 186 9.09 5.16 2.22
CA VAL A 186 9.05 6.58 1.86
C VAL A 186 8.32 6.83 0.55
N ASP A 187 7.72 8.03 0.42
CA ASP A 187 6.92 8.43 -0.76
C ASP A 187 7.58 9.50 -1.63
N THR A 188 8.49 10.29 -1.06
CA THR A 188 9.01 11.49 -1.73
C THR A 188 10.48 11.72 -1.41
N GLU A 189 11.22 12.30 -2.36
CA GLU A 189 12.62 12.72 -2.22
C GLU A 189 12.83 13.76 -1.10
N THR A 190 11.76 14.38 -0.60
CA THR A 190 11.82 15.41 0.44
C THR A 190 11.83 14.85 1.86
N VAL A 191 11.70 13.53 2.01
CA VAL A 191 11.82 12.85 3.30
C VAL A 191 13.30 12.80 3.68
N GLY A 192 13.62 13.36 4.84
CA GLY A 192 14.97 13.41 5.36
C GLY A 192 15.11 12.66 6.68
N GLU A 193 16.27 12.86 7.32
CA GLU A 193 16.58 12.22 8.60
C GLU A 193 15.55 12.53 9.67
N ALA A 194 15.06 13.77 9.74
CA ALA A 194 14.11 14.19 10.77
C ALA A 194 12.81 13.39 10.75
N GLU A 195 12.28 13.10 9.55
CA GLU A 195 11.06 12.32 9.39
C GLU A 195 11.26 10.84 9.70
N LEU A 196 12.47 10.31 9.49
CA LEU A 196 12.83 8.91 9.69
C LEU A 196 13.54 8.64 11.04
N ALA A 197 13.85 9.68 11.82
CA ALA A 197 14.64 9.57 13.04
C ALA A 197 14.12 8.53 14.05
N ALA A 198 12.83 8.23 14.04
CA ALA A 198 12.24 7.21 14.90
C ALA A 198 12.84 5.82 14.67
N LEU A 199 13.36 5.51 13.46
CA LEU A 199 13.99 4.22 13.15
C LEU A 199 15.20 3.94 14.05
N LYS A 200 15.96 4.96 14.46
CA LYS A 200 17.07 4.83 15.43
C LYS A 200 16.64 4.25 16.78
N LYS A 201 15.35 4.30 17.08
CA LYS A 201 14.79 3.86 18.38
C LYS A 201 14.21 2.46 18.32
N VAL A 202 14.26 1.78 17.18
CA VAL A 202 13.84 0.38 17.11
C VAL A 202 14.81 -0.46 17.90
N GLY A 203 14.30 -1.21 18.89
CA GLY A 203 15.10 -1.96 19.85
C GLY A 203 15.63 -3.31 19.33
N ALA A 204 15.38 -3.65 18.06
CA ALA A 204 15.77 -4.90 17.44
C ALA A 204 16.45 -4.66 16.08
N PRO A 205 17.29 -5.61 15.59
CA PRO A 205 17.84 -5.55 14.25
C PRO A 205 16.73 -5.34 13.21
N THR A 206 16.91 -4.33 12.35
CA THR A 206 15.89 -3.91 11.37
C THR A 206 16.43 -4.04 9.95
N PHE A 207 15.63 -4.64 9.08
CA PHE A 207 15.98 -4.94 7.69
C PHE A 207 14.94 -4.37 6.75
N LEU A 208 15.39 -3.82 5.63
CA LEU A 208 14.55 -3.25 4.58
C LEU A 208 14.81 -3.96 3.25
N SER A 209 13.75 -4.43 2.57
CA SER A 209 13.79 -4.73 1.14
C SER A 209 13.17 -3.58 0.36
N ILE A 210 13.66 -3.32 -0.85
CA ILE A 210 13.28 -2.19 -1.67
C ILE A 210 11.89 -2.42 -2.30
N GLY A 211 10.97 -1.46 -2.12
CA GLY A 211 9.71 -1.36 -2.84
C GLY A 211 9.79 -0.48 -4.08
N ASN A 212 8.66 -0.26 -4.73
CA ASN A 212 8.64 0.57 -5.93
C ASN A 212 8.80 2.07 -5.60
N HIS A 213 8.35 2.52 -4.44
CA HIS A 213 8.48 3.92 -4.03
C HIS A 213 9.93 4.30 -3.75
N GLU A 214 10.72 3.45 -3.12
CA GLU A 214 12.16 3.70 -2.94
C GLU A 214 12.87 3.90 -4.28
N ARG A 215 12.48 3.13 -5.32
CA ARG A 215 13.02 3.30 -6.69
C ARG A 215 12.62 4.63 -7.32
N TYR A 216 11.41 5.13 -7.03
CA TYR A 216 10.93 6.43 -7.55
C TYR A 216 11.60 7.60 -6.84
N VAL A 217 11.87 7.47 -5.54
CA VAL A 217 12.56 8.48 -4.74
C VAL A 217 14.05 8.55 -5.07
N GLY A 218 14.66 7.42 -5.46
CA GLY A 218 16.08 7.34 -5.78
C GLY A 218 16.88 6.70 -4.64
N LEU A 219 17.47 5.54 -4.96
CA LEU A 219 18.18 4.71 -3.99
C LEU A 219 19.51 5.29 -3.54
N ASP A 220 20.19 6.05 -4.39
CA ASP A 220 21.54 6.59 -4.13
C ASP A 220 21.57 7.52 -2.89
N ALA A 221 20.49 8.27 -2.66
CA ALA A 221 20.36 9.13 -1.49
C ALA A 221 19.67 8.42 -0.32
N LEU A 222 18.67 7.60 -0.61
CA LEU A 222 17.83 6.99 0.41
C LEU A 222 18.54 5.86 1.16
N GLN A 223 19.27 4.99 0.46
CA GLN A 223 19.92 3.85 1.10
C GLN A 223 20.94 4.29 2.17
N PRO A 224 21.90 5.19 1.90
CA PRO A 224 22.80 5.68 2.94
C PRO A 224 22.08 6.34 4.12
N LEU A 225 20.97 7.03 3.85
CA LEU A 225 20.17 7.66 4.89
C LEU A 225 19.58 6.61 5.84
N VAL A 226 18.88 5.60 5.33
CA VAL A 226 18.26 4.58 6.19
C VAL A 226 19.29 3.72 6.90
N GLU A 227 20.44 3.43 6.26
CA GLU A 227 21.56 2.72 6.88
C GLU A 227 22.16 3.54 8.04
N SER A 228 22.27 4.87 7.91
CA SER A 228 22.72 5.75 9.00
C SER A 228 21.77 5.76 10.20
N LEU A 229 20.53 5.31 10.01
CA LEU A 229 19.50 5.18 11.03
C LEU A 229 19.46 3.77 11.67
N GLY A 230 20.41 2.89 11.32
CA GLY A 230 20.52 1.54 11.87
C GLY A 230 19.68 0.49 11.14
N VAL A 231 19.20 0.76 9.94
CA VAL A 231 18.45 -0.19 9.12
C VAL A 231 19.39 -0.84 8.11
N THR A 232 19.45 -2.17 8.08
CA THR A 232 20.19 -2.92 7.05
C THR A 232 19.34 -3.08 5.81
N VAL A 233 19.85 -2.61 4.67
CA VAL A 233 19.14 -2.75 3.38
C VAL A 233 19.57 -4.05 2.70
N LEU A 234 18.62 -4.94 2.45
CA LEU A 234 18.85 -6.22 1.77
C LEU A 234 18.45 -6.09 0.29
N ARG A 235 19.44 -6.00 -0.59
CA ARG A 235 19.28 -5.88 -2.04
C ARG A 235 19.90 -7.06 -2.74
N GLN A 236 19.10 -7.99 -3.22
CA GLN A 236 19.54 -9.29 -3.74
C GLN A 236 20.57 -9.94 -2.80
N ALA A 237 20.29 -9.86 -1.51
CA ALA A 237 21.21 -10.28 -0.45
C ALA A 237 20.46 -11.01 0.67
N SER A 238 21.21 -11.71 1.50
CA SER A 238 20.64 -12.37 2.66
C SER A 238 21.42 -12.09 3.95
N GLN A 239 20.72 -12.19 5.07
CA GLN A 239 21.28 -12.07 6.41
C GLN A 239 20.77 -13.21 7.29
N VAL A 240 21.68 -13.88 7.98
CA VAL A 240 21.32 -14.93 8.95
C VAL A 240 21.22 -14.35 10.36
N ILE A 241 20.14 -14.68 11.06
CA ILE A 241 19.91 -14.35 12.46
C ILE A 241 19.47 -15.62 13.17
N GLY A 242 20.37 -16.24 13.91
CA GLY A 242 20.12 -17.51 14.57
C GLY A 242 19.72 -18.60 13.56
N GLU A 243 18.49 -19.10 13.67
CA GLU A 243 17.95 -20.14 12.80
C GLU A 243 17.21 -19.59 11.56
N ILE A 244 17.04 -18.26 11.46
CA ILE A 244 16.33 -17.59 10.39
C ILE A 244 17.33 -17.03 9.36
N GLN A 245 17.05 -17.21 8.07
CA GLN A 245 17.72 -16.50 6.99
C GLN A 245 16.70 -15.52 6.35
N LEU A 246 16.94 -14.22 6.49
CA LEU A 246 16.21 -13.19 5.80
C LEU A 246 16.82 -12.97 4.42
N ILE A 247 15.99 -12.93 3.38
CA ILE A 247 16.41 -12.77 1.98
C ILE A 247 15.66 -11.58 1.41
N GLY A 248 16.36 -10.54 0.95
CA GLY A 248 15.76 -9.36 0.33
C GLY A 248 15.94 -9.36 -1.18
N ILE A 249 14.87 -9.15 -1.91
CA ILE A 249 14.87 -8.94 -3.36
C ILE A 249 14.23 -7.58 -3.65
N ASP A 250 14.93 -6.73 -4.41
CA ASP A 250 14.41 -5.43 -4.84
C ASP A 250 13.17 -5.60 -5.71
N ASP A 251 12.20 -4.71 -5.53
CA ASP A 251 11.05 -4.62 -6.42
C ASP A 251 11.48 -4.37 -7.86
N ALA A 252 10.79 -5.02 -8.78
CA ALA A 252 10.88 -4.76 -10.19
C ALA A 252 9.50 -4.86 -10.84
N GLU A 253 9.33 -4.24 -12.00
CA GLU A 253 8.07 -4.32 -12.75
C GLU A 253 7.88 -5.68 -13.44
N SER A 254 8.89 -6.56 -13.40
CA SER A 254 8.84 -7.90 -13.97
C SER A 254 8.13 -8.87 -13.02
N ALA A 255 7.25 -9.70 -13.56
CA ALA A 255 6.62 -10.79 -12.83
C ALA A 255 7.63 -11.90 -12.45
N ASP A 256 8.74 -12.01 -13.18
CA ASP A 256 9.74 -13.08 -13.04
C ASP A 256 10.86 -12.70 -12.06
N GLN A 257 10.75 -11.57 -11.37
CA GLN A 257 11.83 -11.03 -10.53
C GLN A 257 12.31 -12.05 -9.48
N VAL A 258 11.38 -12.72 -8.80
CA VAL A 258 11.72 -13.75 -7.80
C VAL A 258 12.40 -14.95 -8.46
N ALA A 259 11.86 -15.45 -9.58
CA ALA A 259 12.41 -16.58 -10.31
C ALA A 259 13.84 -16.32 -10.80
N VAL A 260 14.15 -15.09 -11.20
CA VAL A 260 15.46 -14.69 -11.72
C VAL A 260 16.47 -14.44 -10.59
N GLN A 261 16.06 -13.75 -9.53
CA GLN A 261 16.99 -13.28 -8.51
C GLN A 261 17.23 -14.30 -7.39
N LEU A 262 16.20 -15.05 -6.98
CA LEU A 262 16.32 -15.97 -5.86
C LEU A 262 17.40 -17.05 -6.03
N PRO A 263 17.59 -17.65 -7.23
CA PRO A 263 18.66 -18.63 -7.44
C PRO A 263 20.08 -18.07 -7.31
N LEU A 264 20.24 -16.75 -7.45
CA LEU A 264 21.53 -16.06 -7.37
C LEU A 264 21.96 -15.75 -5.93
N ILE A 265 21.02 -15.86 -4.97
CA ILE A 265 21.29 -15.55 -3.56
C ILE A 265 21.64 -16.85 -2.82
N GLU A 266 22.79 -16.84 -2.16
CA GLU A 266 23.24 -17.98 -1.37
C GLU A 266 22.28 -18.29 -0.21
N ARG A 267 21.92 -19.56 -0.10
CA ARG A 267 21.05 -20.08 0.97
C ARG A 267 21.80 -20.99 1.89
N CYS A 268 21.65 -20.74 3.19
CA CYS A 268 22.23 -21.58 4.24
C CYS A 268 21.34 -22.79 4.49
N GLY A 269 21.89 -23.98 4.31
CA GLY A 269 21.15 -25.22 4.56
C GLY A 269 20.62 -25.32 5.99
N GLY A 270 19.40 -25.86 6.13
CA GLY A 270 18.77 -26.08 7.43
C GLY A 270 18.17 -24.85 8.10
N LYS A 271 18.31 -23.65 7.52
CA LYS A 271 17.69 -22.42 8.04
C LYS A 271 16.23 -22.29 7.61
N TYR A 272 15.45 -21.58 8.43
CA TYR A 272 14.10 -21.13 8.07
C TYR A 272 14.24 -19.87 7.19
N ASN A 273 13.85 -19.99 5.93
CA ASN A 273 14.07 -18.98 4.91
C ASN A 273 12.87 -18.04 4.81
N VAL A 274 13.09 -16.75 5.08
CA VAL A 274 12.08 -15.69 4.97
C VAL A 274 12.44 -14.78 3.80
N LEU A 275 11.60 -14.74 2.77
CA LEU A 275 11.76 -13.84 1.62
C LEU A 275 11.01 -12.54 1.85
N LEU A 276 11.71 -11.43 1.74
CA LEU A 276 11.19 -10.08 1.71
C LEU A 276 11.10 -9.61 0.26
N TYR A 277 9.91 -9.59 -0.30
CA TYR A 277 9.67 -9.09 -1.65
C TYR A 277 8.39 -8.28 -1.70
N HIS A 278 8.50 -7.02 -2.07
CA HIS A 278 7.43 -6.02 -1.91
C HIS A 278 6.13 -6.41 -2.63
N ARG A 279 6.17 -6.79 -3.90
CA ARG A 279 4.96 -7.19 -4.65
C ARG A 279 4.56 -8.63 -4.33
N PRO A 280 3.25 -8.95 -4.24
CA PRO A 280 2.79 -10.31 -3.98
C PRO A 280 2.81 -11.18 -5.25
N LEU A 281 3.96 -11.25 -5.91
CA LEU A 281 4.23 -11.99 -7.15
C LEU A 281 5.38 -12.98 -6.94
N GLY A 282 5.47 -14.03 -7.78
CA GLY A 282 6.58 -14.99 -7.73
C GLY A 282 6.56 -15.94 -6.54
N TRP A 283 5.44 -16.05 -5.81
CA TRP A 283 5.34 -16.93 -4.64
C TRP A 283 5.47 -18.42 -4.97
N LEU A 284 5.10 -18.85 -6.18
CA LEU A 284 5.35 -20.23 -6.63
C LEU A 284 6.84 -20.51 -6.77
N ASP A 285 7.57 -19.58 -7.40
CA ASP A 285 9.01 -19.68 -7.58
C ASP A 285 9.74 -19.59 -6.24
N ALA A 286 9.25 -18.75 -5.32
CA ALA A 286 9.77 -18.66 -3.96
C ALA A 286 9.69 -20.02 -3.24
N PHE A 287 8.52 -20.67 -3.26
CA PHE A 287 8.33 -21.97 -2.61
C PHE A 287 9.12 -23.08 -3.30
N ALA A 288 9.14 -23.12 -4.64
CA ALA A 288 9.98 -24.04 -5.39
C ALA A 288 11.48 -23.83 -5.07
N GLY A 289 11.85 -22.58 -4.78
CA GLY A 289 13.18 -22.18 -4.33
C GLY A 289 13.47 -22.46 -2.85
N GLY A 290 12.59 -23.08 -2.07
CA GLY A 290 12.82 -23.45 -0.67
C GLY A 290 12.60 -22.31 0.33
N ILE A 291 11.77 -21.34 0.00
CA ILE A 291 11.30 -20.30 0.93
C ILE A 291 10.20 -20.86 1.81
N ASP A 292 10.35 -20.69 3.13
CA ASP A 292 9.38 -21.13 4.13
C ASP A 292 8.29 -20.07 4.37
N LEU A 293 8.68 -18.80 4.35
CA LEU A 293 7.76 -17.67 4.53
C LEU A 293 8.11 -16.54 3.56
N MET A 294 7.17 -16.13 2.73
CA MET A 294 7.30 -14.95 1.89
C MET A 294 6.47 -13.81 2.49
N LEU A 295 7.05 -12.63 2.61
CA LEU A 295 6.43 -11.42 3.14
C LEU A 295 6.35 -10.36 2.05
N SER A 296 5.14 -9.85 1.81
CA SER A 296 4.86 -8.84 0.79
C SER A 296 3.96 -7.74 1.32
N GLY A 297 3.83 -6.65 0.56
CA GLY A 297 2.92 -5.53 0.78
C GLY A 297 2.27 -5.07 -0.52
N HIS A 298 2.46 -3.80 -0.89
CA HIS A 298 2.10 -3.16 -2.16
C HIS A 298 0.61 -2.95 -2.43
N THR A 299 -0.24 -3.87 -2.05
CA THR A 299 -1.66 -3.88 -2.43
C THR A 299 -2.54 -2.98 -1.58
N HIS A 300 -2.07 -2.62 -0.39
CA HIS A 300 -2.85 -1.91 0.65
C HIS A 300 -4.21 -2.55 0.98
N ASN A 301 -4.48 -3.78 0.51
CA ASN A 301 -5.82 -4.37 0.48
C ASN A 301 -6.84 -3.41 -0.19
N GLY A 302 -6.40 -2.65 -1.20
CA GLY A 302 -7.17 -1.62 -1.89
C GLY A 302 -7.42 -0.33 -1.11
N GLN A 303 -6.93 -0.21 0.11
CA GLN A 303 -6.99 0.95 1.03
C GLN A 303 -8.41 1.49 1.29
N ILE A 304 -9.19 1.86 0.26
CA ILE A 304 -10.56 2.40 0.36
C ILE A 304 -11.47 1.57 -0.55
N SER A 305 -12.36 0.76 0.06
CA SER A 305 -13.36 0.00 -0.71
C SER A 305 -14.29 0.95 -1.50
N PRO A 306 -14.69 0.58 -2.73
CA PRO A 306 -14.55 -0.72 -3.38
C PRO A 306 -13.29 -0.89 -4.24
N PHE A 307 -12.25 -0.04 -4.11
CA PHE A 307 -11.04 -0.13 -4.92
C PHE A 307 -10.31 -1.49 -4.78
N ASN A 308 -10.52 -2.18 -3.67
CA ASN A 308 -10.01 -3.53 -3.46
C ASN A 308 -10.47 -4.56 -4.52
N TRP A 309 -11.60 -4.34 -5.19
CA TRP A 309 -12.03 -5.20 -6.30
C TRP A 309 -11.14 -5.05 -7.53
N LEU A 310 -10.70 -3.82 -7.83
CA LEU A 310 -9.75 -3.56 -8.92
C LEU A 310 -8.37 -4.16 -8.60
N VAL A 311 -7.93 -4.04 -7.34
CA VAL A 311 -6.66 -4.64 -6.89
C VAL A 311 -6.72 -6.17 -6.99
N ARG A 312 -7.85 -6.81 -6.64
CA ARG A 312 -8.06 -8.26 -6.80
C ARG A 312 -8.06 -8.72 -8.25
N ALA A 313 -8.46 -7.87 -9.19
CA ALA A 313 -8.37 -8.18 -10.62
C ALA A 313 -6.91 -8.24 -11.11
N GLN A 314 -6.00 -7.52 -10.45
CA GLN A 314 -4.57 -7.47 -10.80
C GLN A 314 -3.73 -8.48 -10.02
N PHE A 315 -4.02 -8.66 -8.72
CA PHE A 315 -3.27 -9.54 -7.81
C PHE A 315 -4.17 -10.60 -7.22
N SER A 316 -3.81 -11.87 -7.36
CA SER A 316 -4.56 -12.99 -6.80
C SER A 316 -4.51 -13.05 -5.26
N ARG A 317 -3.49 -12.42 -4.66
CA ARG A 317 -3.27 -12.34 -3.22
C ARG A 317 -3.11 -10.89 -2.82
N ILE A 318 -4.03 -10.37 -2.00
CA ILE A 318 -4.02 -8.94 -1.67
C ILE A 318 -3.93 -8.64 -0.17
N HIS A 319 -4.23 -9.60 0.71
CA HIS A 319 -4.15 -9.44 2.16
C HIS A 319 -4.28 -10.77 2.88
N GLY A 320 -3.45 -10.95 3.91
CA GLY A 320 -3.53 -12.08 4.83
C GLY A 320 -2.55 -13.20 4.51
N LEU A 321 -2.69 -14.29 5.24
CA LEU A 321 -1.82 -15.48 5.15
C LEU A 321 -2.40 -16.49 4.16
N TYR A 322 -1.56 -16.91 3.22
CA TYR A 322 -1.89 -17.91 2.20
C TYR A 322 -0.91 -19.09 2.36
N PRO A 323 -1.41 -20.27 2.72
CA PRO A 323 -0.57 -21.48 2.75
C PRO A 323 -0.20 -21.89 1.31
N ALA A 324 0.93 -22.54 1.14
CA ALA A 324 1.26 -23.20 -0.12
C ALA A 324 0.35 -24.42 -0.33
N SER A 325 -0.08 -24.64 -1.56
CA SER A 325 -0.89 -25.81 -1.94
C SER A 325 -0.14 -27.14 -1.72
N SER A 326 1.20 -27.11 -1.73
CA SER A 326 2.10 -28.25 -1.51
C SER A 326 2.44 -28.50 -0.03
N GLY A 327 1.90 -27.70 0.90
CA GLY A 327 2.24 -27.79 2.33
C GLY A 327 3.61 -27.21 2.70
N ALA A 328 4.43 -26.82 1.73
CA ALA A 328 5.76 -26.25 1.97
C ALA A 328 5.73 -24.74 1.70
N GLY A 329 5.73 -23.94 2.79
CA GLY A 329 5.81 -22.50 2.75
C GLY A 329 4.47 -21.76 2.93
N GLN A 330 4.58 -20.49 3.29
CA GLN A 330 3.46 -19.58 3.52
C GLN A 330 3.76 -18.21 2.89
N HIS A 331 2.74 -17.55 2.37
CA HIS A 331 2.87 -16.19 1.86
C HIS A 331 1.95 -15.25 2.63
N TYR A 332 2.50 -14.22 3.24
CA TYR A 332 1.74 -13.16 3.87
C TYR A 332 1.79 -11.90 3.04
N VAL A 333 0.61 -11.32 2.79
CA VAL A 333 0.48 -10.01 2.14
C VAL A 333 -0.05 -9.02 3.16
N SER A 334 0.80 -8.06 3.56
CA SER A 334 0.42 -6.98 4.47
C SER A 334 -0.52 -6.00 3.78
N PRO A 335 -1.55 -5.49 4.48
CA PRO A 335 -2.37 -4.39 3.96
C PRO A 335 -1.68 -3.03 4.10
N GLY A 336 -0.44 -3.00 4.57
CA GLY A 336 0.35 -1.81 4.82
C GLY A 336 0.22 -1.27 6.24
N THR A 337 1.34 -0.82 6.80
CA THR A 337 1.41 -0.18 8.12
C THR A 337 0.98 1.28 8.05
N GLY A 338 1.12 1.92 6.89
CA GLY A 338 0.67 3.29 6.63
C GLY A 338 -0.42 3.39 5.57
N THR A 339 -0.47 4.53 4.91
CA THR A 339 -1.40 4.81 3.81
C THR A 339 -0.68 5.58 2.73
N TRP A 340 -0.93 5.22 1.49
CA TRP A 340 -0.49 6.02 0.35
C TRP A 340 -1.54 7.07 -0.01
N GLY A 341 -1.11 8.33 -0.21
CA GLY A 341 -2.01 9.43 -0.54
C GLY A 341 -2.92 9.81 0.64
N PRO A 342 -4.26 9.66 0.55
CA PRO A 342 -5.16 10.06 1.63
C PRO A 342 -4.97 9.20 2.88
N VAL A 343 -4.98 9.86 4.04
CA VAL A 343 -4.92 9.16 5.33
C VAL A 343 -6.30 8.60 5.67
N MET A 344 -6.72 7.62 4.88
CA MET A 344 -8.05 7.02 4.93
C MET A 344 -7.99 5.51 4.73
N ARG A 345 -8.83 4.77 5.45
CA ARG A 345 -8.99 3.32 5.33
C ARG A 345 -10.47 2.94 5.44
N LEU A 346 -11.02 2.30 4.41
CA LEU A 346 -12.38 1.77 4.40
C LEU A 346 -12.37 0.33 3.88
N GLY A 347 -12.81 -0.62 4.72
CA GLY A 347 -12.69 -2.05 4.40
C GLY A 347 -11.26 -2.61 4.50
N SER A 348 -10.34 -1.82 5.01
CA SER A 348 -8.95 -2.18 5.33
C SER A 348 -8.49 -1.41 6.57
N HIS A 349 -7.28 -1.70 7.09
CA HIS A 349 -6.69 -1.01 8.24
C HIS A 349 -5.17 -0.95 8.11
N ASN A 350 -4.53 -0.04 8.87
CA ASN A 350 -3.08 -0.05 9.00
C ASN A 350 -2.68 -1.18 9.94
N GLU A 351 -1.66 -1.94 9.59
CA GLU A 351 -1.29 -3.15 10.29
C GLU A 351 0.19 -3.22 10.60
N ILE A 352 0.51 -3.62 11.83
CA ILE A 352 1.80 -4.18 12.22
C ILE A 352 1.59 -5.67 12.31
N THR A 353 2.32 -6.45 11.54
CA THR A 353 2.16 -7.91 11.52
C THR A 353 3.25 -8.58 12.36
N VAL A 354 2.84 -9.48 13.23
CA VAL A 354 3.75 -10.28 14.08
C VAL A 354 3.72 -11.72 13.57
N PHE A 355 4.90 -12.32 13.44
CA PHE A 355 5.06 -13.73 13.20
C PHE A 355 5.78 -14.34 14.40
N ASP A 356 5.07 -15.15 15.18
CA ASP A 356 5.64 -15.98 16.22
C ASP A 356 6.09 -17.29 15.54
N LEU A 357 7.37 -17.35 15.21
CA LEU A 357 8.03 -18.50 14.59
C LEU A 357 8.50 -19.44 15.70
N GLY A 358 8.29 -20.73 15.55
CA GLY A 358 8.69 -21.67 16.59
C GLY A 358 8.76 -23.13 16.12
N PRO A 359 9.25 -24.04 16.99
CA PRO A 359 9.27 -25.46 16.68
C PRO A 359 7.84 -25.99 16.44
N THR A 360 7.75 -27.06 15.66
CA THR A 360 6.54 -27.89 15.66
C THR A 360 6.39 -28.47 17.03
N GLY A 361 5.29 -28.16 17.74
CA GLY A 361 5.02 -28.79 19.02
C GLY A 361 5.01 -30.29 18.87
N ASP A 362 5.63 -30.98 19.82
CA ASP A 362 5.44 -32.42 19.97
C ASP A 362 3.93 -32.66 20.20
N GLY A 363 3.28 -33.27 19.19
CA GLY A 363 1.87 -33.59 19.21
C GLY A 363 1.49 -34.66 20.24
#